data_acbe739504460d332b79bd4f2c6369c2
#
_entry.id   acbe739504460d332b79bd4f2c6369c2
#
_cell.length_a   1.000
_cell.length_b   1.000
_cell.length_c   1.000
_cell.angle_alpha   90.00
_cell.angle_beta   90.00
_cell.angle_gamma   90.00
#
_symmetry.space_group_name_H-M   'P 1'
#
loop_
_entity.id
_entity.type
_entity.pdbx_description
1 polymer ?
#
loop_
_entity_poly.entity_id
_entity_poly.type
_entity_poly.pdbx_seq_one_letter_code
_entity_poly.pdbx_strand_id
1 'polypeptide(L)'
;MNNILNREIFLKRIVEIFFLYMILEGVLRKWIFPNFSLQIYFLKDIFLILIYLIALKNNLIFKLKFSKFFVFIIILISLYGLTGYDLDNNGIVSYVLGLRSYWLFLPLFLIVVHVYDKKDLVKFLKF
;
A
#
# COMPACT_ATOMS: atom_id res chain seq x y z
N MET A 1 -28.46 0.73 3.66
CA MET A 1 -27.53 1.03 4.77
C MET A 1 -26.64 -0.16 5.11
N ASN A 2 -27.15 -1.38 5.21
CA ASN A 2 -26.37 -2.59 5.56
C ASN A 2 -25.23 -2.95 4.57
N ASN A 3 -25.40 -2.68 3.28
CA ASN A 3 -24.40 -3.02 2.27
C ASN A 3 -23.13 -2.15 2.32
N ILE A 4 -23.22 -0.92 2.80
CA ILE A 4 -22.05 -0.01 2.92
C ILE A 4 -21.24 -0.42 4.15
N LEU A 5 -21.91 -0.68 5.27
CA LEU A 5 -21.27 -1.11 6.52
C LEU A 5 -20.51 -2.44 6.34
N ASN A 6 -21.09 -3.39 5.64
CA ASN A 6 -20.44 -4.68 5.35
C ASN A 6 -19.20 -4.52 4.47
N ARG A 7 -19.21 -3.56 3.54
CA ARG A 7 -18.05 -3.28 2.67
C ARG A 7 -16.89 -2.63 3.41
N GLU A 8 -17.17 -1.72 4.33
CA GLU A 8 -16.14 -1.10 5.18
C GLU A 8 -15.50 -2.12 6.13
N ILE A 9 -16.30 -2.99 6.74
CA ILE A 9 -15.79 -4.10 7.58
C ILE A 9 -14.93 -5.05 6.76
N PHE A 10 -15.32 -5.37 5.54
CA PHE A 10 -14.55 -6.23 4.64
C PHE A 10 -13.21 -5.59 4.27
N LEU A 11 -13.21 -4.28 3.97
CA LEU A 11 -12.00 -3.54 3.66
C LEU A 11 -11.04 -3.50 4.86
N LYS A 12 -11.57 -3.28 6.09
CA LYS A 12 -10.78 -3.35 7.33
C LYS A 12 -10.05 -4.69 7.46
N ARG A 13 -10.78 -5.79 7.30
CA ARG A 13 -10.20 -7.14 7.40
C ARG A 13 -9.09 -7.39 6.37
N ILE A 14 -9.28 -6.96 5.13
CA ILE A 14 -8.25 -7.12 4.08
C ILE A 14 -7.00 -6.30 4.44
N VAL A 15 -7.17 -5.09 4.94
CA VAL A 15 -6.05 -4.24 5.37
C VAL A 15 -5.32 -4.89 6.57
N GLU A 16 -6.03 -5.46 7.54
CA GLU A 16 -5.44 -6.19 8.66
C GLU A 16 -4.64 -7.41 8.19
N ILE A 17 -5.20 -8.22 7.30
CA ILE A 17 -4.52 -9.37 6.69
C ILE A 17 -3.26 -8.91 5.94
N PHE A 18 -3.35 -7.81 5.22
CA PHE A 18 -2.20 -7.24 4.50
C PHE A 18 -1.08 -6.82 5.47
N PHE A 19 -1.39 -6.14 6.58
CA PHE A 19 -0.39 -5.77 7.58
C PHE A 19 0.24 -7.00 8.24
N LEU A 20 -0.56 -7.99 8.57
CA LEU A 20 -0.07 -9.27 9.13
C LEU A 20 0.86 -9.97 8.12
N TYR A 21 0.47 -9.98 6.85
CA TYR A 21 1.32 -10.50 5.77
C TYR A 21 2.65 -9.73 5.67
N MET A 22 2.64 -8.40 5.76
CA MET A 22 3.84 -7.56 5.72
C MET A 22 4.82 -7.91 6.85
N ILE A 23 4.31 -8.19 8.07
CA ILE A 23 5.14 -8.61 9.20
C ILE A 23 5.74 -9.99 8.94
N LEU A 24 4.95 -10.91 8.40
CA LEU A 24 5.37 -12.28 8.13
C LEU A 24 6.21 -12.44 6.85
N GLU A 25 6.16 -11.47 5.92
CA GLU A 25 6.86 -11.53 4.62
C GLU A 25 8.35 -11.85 4.81
N GLY A 26 9.01 -11.19 5.76
CA GLY A 26 10.43 -11.40 6.04
C GLY A 26 10.75 -12.84 6.46
N VAL A 27 9.91 -13.42 7.31
CA VAL A 27 10.04 -14.80 7.80
C VAL A 27 9.75 -15.79 6.67
N LEU A 28 8.66 -15.59 5.96
CA LEU A 28 8.26 -16.45 4.84
C LEU A 28 9.34 -16.51 3.76
N ARG A 29 9.89 -15.35 3.38
CA ARG A 29 10.87 -15.23 2.33
C ARG A 29 12.24 -15.81 2.71
N LYS A 30 12.67 -15.63 3.97
CA LYS A 30 14.01 -16.03 4.41
C LYS A 30 14.06 -17.45 4.94
N TRP A 31 13.02 -17.91 5.64
CA TRP A 31 13.06 -19.14 6.42
C TRP A 31 12.21 -20.27 5.86
N ILE A 32 11.06 -19.96 5.28
CA ILE A 32 10.09 -20.98 4.85
C ILE A 32 10.23 -21.28 3.36
N PHE A 33 10.32 -20.25 2.52
CA PHE A 33 10.34 -20.38 1.07
C PHE A 33 11.46 -19.55 0.42
N PRO A 34 12.75 -19.84 0.67
CA PRO A 34 13.85 -19.06 0.10
C PRO A 34 13.87 -19.08 -1.44
N ASN A 35 13.46 -20.20 -2.05
CA ASN A 35 13.41 -20.36 -3.51
C ASN A 35 12.31 -19.52 -4.17
N PHE A 36 11.28 -19.09 -3.42
CA PHE A 36 10.16 -18.27 -3.90
C PHE A 36 10.24 -16.82 -3.40
N SER A 37 11.41 -16.39 -3.01
CA SER A 37 11.65 -15.07 -2.40
C SER A 37 11.13 -13.91 -3.27
N LEU A 38 11.29 -13.97 -4.60
CA LEU A 38 10.80 -12.95 -5.52
C LEU A 38 9.27 -12.97 -5.64
N GLN A 39 8.66 -14.14 -5.73
CA GLN A 39 7.21 -14.28 -5.84
C GLN A 39 6.51 -13.75 -4.59
N ILE A 40 7.04 -14.08 -3.41
CA ILE A 40 6.54 -13.57 -2.13
C ILE A 40 6.67 -12.04 -2.06
N TYR A 41 7.79 -11.49 -2.55
CA TYR A 41 7.99 -10.04 -2.61
C TYR A 41 6.96 -9.33 -3.49
N PHE A 42 6.59 -9.91 -4.63
CA PHE A 42 5.58 -9.33 -5.52
C PHE A 42 4.13 -9.55 -5.03
N LEU A 43 3.91 -10.52 -4.16
CA LEU A 43 2.57 -10.82 -3.66
C LEU A 43 1.95 -9.64 -2.90
N LYS A 44 2.75 -8.84 -2.18
CA LYS A 44 2.28 -7.63 -1.51
C LYS A 44 1.69 -6.60 -2.47
N ASP A 45 2.24 -6.49 -3.68
CA ASP A 45 1.72 -5.53 -4.67
C ASP A 45 0.36 -5.97 -5.18
N ILE A 46 0.15 -7.28 -5.35
CA ILE A 46 -1.15 -7.84 -5.72
C ILE A 46 -2.18 -7.53 -4.62
N PHE A 47 -1.82 -7.70 -3.34
CA PHE A 47 -2.68 -7.33 -2.23
C PHE A 47 -3.03 -5.84 -2.23
N LEU A 48 -2.04 -4.96 -2.48
CA LEU A 48 -2.26 -3.52 -2.55
C LEU A 48 -3.21 -3.16 -3.70
N ILE A 49 -3.01 -3.73 -4.88
CA ILE A 49 -3.89 -3.51 -6.03
C ILE A 49 -5.32 -3.93 -5.69
N LEU A 50 -5.51 -5.08 -5.05
CA LEU A 50 -6.84 -5.53 -4.61
C LEU A 50 -7.49 -4.56 -3.63
N ILE A 51 -6.74 -4.06 -2.63
CA ILE A 51 -7.23 -3.06 -1.68
C ILE A 51 -7.67 -1.80 -2.42
N TYR A 52 -6.89 -1.33 -3.41
CA TYR A 52 -7.23 -0.13 -4.19
C TYR A 52 -8.44 -0.33 -5.06
N LEU A 53 -8.58 -1.47 -5.74
CA LEU A 53 -9.76 -1.77 -6.54
C LEU A 53 -11.04 -1.76 -5.68
N ILE A 54 -10.99 -2.32 -4.47
CA ILE A 54 -12.12 -2.31 -3.54
C ILE A 54 -12.40 -0.88 -3.04
N ALA A 55 -11.36 -0.12 -2.71
CA ALA A 55 -11.50 1.26 -2.25
C ALA A 55 -12.05 2.20 -3.33
N LEU A 56 -11.62 2.03 -4.59
CA LEU A 56 -12.14 2.75 -5.75
C LEU A 56 -13.62 2.42 -6.00
N LYS A 57 -13.98 1.14 -5.98
CA LYS A 57 -15.39 0.71 -6.14
C LYS A 57 -16.32 1.31 -5.09
N ASN A 58 -15.78 1.63 -3.92
CA ASN A 58 -16.53 2.26 -2.83
C ASN A 58 -16.45 3.80 -2.83
N ASN A 59 -15.81 4.42 -3.83
CA ASN A 59 -15.57 5.87 -3.94
C ASN A 59 -14.88 6.48 -2.70
N LEU A 60 -14.11 5.69 -1.94
CA LEU A 60 -13.49 6.14 -0.71
C LEU A 60 -12.32 7.09 -0.95
N ILE A 61 -11.54 6.85 -2.00
CA ILE A 61 -10.32 7.61 -2.30
C ILE A 61 -10.64 9.07 -2.69
N PHE A 62 -11.72 9.29 -3.45
CA PHE A 62 -12.08 10.61 -3.95
C PHE A 62 -12.77 11.53 -2.94
N LYS A 63 -13.26 10.98 -1.82
CA LYS A 63 -13.92 11.75 -0.75
C LYS A 63 -12.94 12.48 0.17
N LEU A 64 -11.66 12.18 0.10
CA LEU A 64 -10.65 12.74 1.00
C LEU A 64 -10.20 14.11 0.51
N LYS A 65 -10.35 15.13 1.36
CA LYS A 65 -9.84 16.50 1.10
C LYS A 65 -8.32 16.52 0.81
N PHE A 66 -7.58 15.58 1.36
CA PHE A 66 -6.13 15.46 1.21
C PHE A 66 -5.67 14.68 -0.03
N SER A 67 -6.58 14.11 -0.82
CA SER A 67 -6.22 13.32 -2.01
C SER A 67 -5.35 14.11 -2.99
N LYS A 68 -5.67 15.38 -3.25
CA LYS A 68 -4.89 16.26 -4.14
C LYS A 68 -3.47 16.51 -3.61
N PHE A 69 -3.32 16.69 -2.30
CA PHE A 69 -2.03 16.88 -1.65
C PHE A 69 -1.13 15.64 -1.79
N PHE A 70 -1.70 14.45 -1.63
CA PHE A 70 -0.96 13.19 -1.81
C PHE A 70 -0.53 12.98 -3.27
N VAL A 71 -1.38 13.29 -4.24
CA VAL A 71 -1.01 13.25 -5.66
C VAL A 71 0.16 14.21 -5.93
N PHE A 72 0.12 15.41 -5.37
CA PHE A 72 1.22 16.38 -5.48
C PHE A 72 2.52 15.84 -4.89
N ILE A 73 2.49 15.22 -3.70
CA ILE A 73 3.67 14.58 -3.08
C ILE A 73 4.22 13.47 -3.97
N ILE A 74 3.36 12.61 -4.52
CA ILE A 74 3.78 11.53 -5.42
C ILE A 74 4.51 12.08 -6.64
N ILE A 75 3.98 13.16 -7.24
CA ILE A 75 4.62 13.83 -8.38
C ILE A 75 5.98 14.41 -7.98
N LEU A 76 6.08 15.09 -6.83
CA LEU A 76 7.34 15.63 -6.34
C LEU A 76 8.39 14.56 -6.11
N ILE A 77 8.02 13.44 -5.47
CA ILE A 77 8.94 12.32 -5.25
C ILE A 77 9.39 11.71 -6.58
N SER A 78 8.48 11.61 -7.54
CA SER A 78 8.80 11.10 -8.88
C SER A 78 9.81 12.00 -9.61
N LEU A 79 9.61 13.32 -9.55
CA LEU A 79 10.54 14.31 -10.13
C LEU A 79 11.89 14.30 -9.43
N TYR A 80 11.89 14.26 -8.09
CA TYR A 80 13.13 14.19 -7.31
C TYR A 80 13.94 12.92 -7.63
N GLY A 81 13.28 11.77 -7.80
CA GLY A 81 13.95 10.54 -8.18
C GLY A 81 14.64 10.60 -9.55
N LEU A 82 14.17 11.47 -10.46
CA LEU A 82 14.83 11.69 -11.75
C LEU A 82 16.18 12.42 -11.62
N THR A 83 16.39 13.23 -10.58
CA THR A 83 17.65 13.96 -10.39
C THR A 83 18.81 13.06 -9.97
N GLY A 84 18.53 11.91 -9.34
CA GLY A 84 19.52 10.90 -8.95
C GLY A 84 19.72 9.80 -9.98
N TYR A 85 19.23 10.00 -11.21
CA TYR A 85 19.26 9.01 -12.26
C TYR A 85 20.63 8.95 -12.94
N ASP A 86 21.35 7.85 -12.72
CA ASP A 86 22.60 7.55 -13.40
C ASP A 86 22.30 6.71 -14.65
N LEU A 87 22.55 7.28 -15.84
CA LEU A 87 22.22 6.68 -17.14
C LEU A 87 23.02 5.41 -17.41
N ASP A 88 24.15 5.20 -16.75
CA ASP A 88 25.16 4.24 -17.19
C ASP A 88 25.03 2.81 -16.62
N ASN A 89 24.30 2.59 -15.52
CA ASN A 89 24.26 1.25 -14.88
C ASN A 89 22.88 0.88 -14.29
N ASN A 90 21.96 0.36 -15.11
CA ASN A 90 20.66 -0.12 -14.65
C ASN A 90 19.84 0.88 -13.82
N GLY A 91 20.16 2.16 -13.92
CA GLY A 91 19.52 3.25 -13.18
C GLY A 91 18.01 3.30 -13.40
N ILE A 92 17.55 3.00 -14.64
CA ILE A 92 16.10 2.91 -14.96
C ILE A 92 15.40 1.88 -14.08
N VAL A 93 15.96 0.69 -13.95
CA VAL A 93 15.36 -0.40 -13.20
C VAL A 93 15.28 -0.03 -11.71
N SER A 94 16.36 0.51 -11.16
CA SER A 94 16.41 0.95 -9.76
C SER A 94 15.43 2.09 -9.49
N TYR A 95 15.31 3.05 -10.41
CA TYR A 95 14.37 4.15 -10.34
C TYR A 95 12.91 3.65 -10.36
N VAL A 96 12.55 2.79 -11.31
CA VAL A 96 11.19 2.22 -11.41
C VAL A 96 10.83 1.38 -10.19
N LEU A 97 11.76 0.59 -9.65
CA LEU A 97 11.55 -0.19 -8.43
C LEU A 97 11.38 0.70 -7.20
N GLY A 98 12.13 1.80 -7.11
CA GLY A 98 11.97 2.81 -6.07
C GLY A 98 10.62 3.51 -6.14
N LEU A 99 10.26 4.02 -7.32
CA LEU A 99 8.96 4.66 -7.56
C LEU A 99 7.78 3.75 -7.22
N ARG A 100 7.85 2.48 -7.62
CA ARG A 100 6.83 1.49 -7.32
C ARG A 100 6.50 1.44 -5.84
N SER A 101 7.51 1.46 -4.98
CA SER A 101 7.30 1.42 -3.52
C SER A 101 6.52 2.65 -3.04
N TYR A 102 6.86 3.86 -3.49
CA TYR A 102 6.15 5.07 -3.09
C TYR A 102 4.73 5.13 -3.66
N TRP A 103 4.56 4.82 -4.96
CA TRP A 103 3.26 4.85 -5.63
C TRP A 103 2.26 3.84 -5.06
N LEU A 104 2.76 2.70 -4.62
CA LEU A 104 1.89 1.66 -4.07
C LEU A 104 1.58 1.89 -2.58
N PHE A 105 2.51 2.38 -1.78
CA PHE A 105 2.28 2.48 -0.33
C PHE A 105 1.68 3.81 0.12
N LEU A 106 1.97 4.92 -0.56
CA LEU A 106 1.43 6.23 -0.18
C LEU A 106 -0.10 6.30 -0.20
N PRO A 107 -0.80 5.82 -1.25
CA PRO A 107 -2.26 5.85 -1.25
C PRO A 107 -2.89 4.94 -0.19
N LEU A 108 -2.20 3.89 0.25
CA LEU A 108 -2.68 3.01 1.31
C LEU A 108 -2.94 3.79 2.61
N PHE A 109 -2.06 4.75 2.93
CA PHE A 109 -2.22 5.61 4.09
C PHE A 109 -3.58 6.34 4.08
N LEU A 110 -4.00 6.85 2.92
CA LEU A 110 -5.30 7.51 2.77
C LEU A 110 -6.47 6.57 3.07
N ILE A 111 -6.37 5.32 2.62
CA ILE A 111 -7.40 4.31 2.87
C ILE A 111 -7.46 3.97 4.36
N VAL A 112 -6.31 3.76 4.99
CA VAL A 112 -6.23 3.46 6.43
C VAL A 112 -6.83 4.58 7.26
N VAL A 113 -6.46 5.84 7.01
CA VAL A 113 -6.99 7.01 7.74
C VAL A 113 -8.51 7.14 7.58
N HIS A 114 -9.07 6.74 6.44
CA HIS A 114 -10.51 6.84 6.20
C HIS A 114 -11.30 5.68 6.83
N VAL A 115 -10.73 4.49 6.81
CA VAL A 115 -11.41 3.25 7.21
C VAL A 115 -11.32 2.99 8.71
N TYR A 116 -10.24 3.47 9.36
CA TYR A 116 -10.00 3.26 10.80
C TYR A 116 -10.34 4.51 11.62
N ASP A 117 -11.26 4.35 12.56
CA ASP A 117 -11.49 5.32 13.60
C ASP A 117 -10.38 5.28 14.67
N LYS A 118 -10.24 6.36 15.46
CA LYS A 118 -9.27 6.41 16.58
C LYS A 118 -9.38 5.21 17.52
N LYS A 119 -10.60 4.71 17.77
CA LYS A 119 -10.84 3.54 18.63
C LYS A 119 -10.32 2.25 18.02
N ASP A 120 -10.45 2.10 16.70
CA ASP A 120 -9.96 0.93 15.97
C ASP A 120 -8.43 0.92 15.92
N LEU A 121 -7.79 2.08 15.71
CA LEU A 121 -6.33 2.22 15.75
C LEU A 121 -5.75 1.86 17.11
N VAL A 122 -6.40 2.27 18.21
CA VAL A 122 -5.96 1.91 19.57
C VAL A 122 -6.09 0.40 19.81
N LYS A 123 -7.14 -0.23 19.30
CA LYS A 123 -7.28 -1.70 19.37
C LYS A 123 -6.19 -2.41 18.58
N PHE A 124 -5.90 -1.93 17.37
CA PHE A 124 -4.86 -2.51 16.52
C PHE A 124 -3.45 -2.40 17.12
N LEU A 125 -3.16 -1.30 17.83
CA LEU A 125 -1.87 -1.09 18.50
C LEU A 125 -1.71 -1.87 19.82
N LYS A 126 -2.79 -2.41 20.38
CA LYS A 126 -2.76 -3.23 21.61
C LYS A 126 -2.56 -4.73 21.35
N PHE A 127 -2.49 -5.14 20.07
CA PHE A 127 -2.10 -6.48 19.64
C PHE A 127 -0.59 -6.53 19.38
#